data_ee2b64c8ba0e0ad6f49395fc997ca4b2
#
_entry.id   ee2b64c8ba0e0ad6f49395fc997ca4b2
#
_cell.length_a   1.000
_cell.length_b   1.000
_cell.length_c   1.000
_cell.angle_alpha   90.00
_cell.angle_beta   90.00
_cell.angle_gamma   90.00
#
_symmetry.space_group_name_H-M   'P 1'
#
loop_
_entity.id
_entity.type
_entity.pdbx_description
1 polymer ?
#
loop_
_entity_poly.entity_id
_entity_poly.type
_entity_poly.pdbx_seq_one_letter_code
_entity_poly.pdbx_strand_id
1 'polypeptide(L)'
;MKVILIQPPVQDFYDTDVRLQPIGLCYLKATVNKYLPGVEVIVKDYHGGCGRNTVPIPKELQYLSNYYPVADKSPFSTFHQYYHFGRSFDEIEADIVEIQPDVVGISSLFTPYYREALEVAARVKRRLKVPVLIGGSHASAAPESLLSWPHVDYVIRGEGEKPFVEFLRFLRGQRRIEEVPNLAYKKDGEVYFNPIADNLPLDDLPIPDLSDFQLSSYDLAGKPMAFMVTSRSCPHKCSFCSVHTTFGTNYRRRSLENVLEEIELRHQQGYQVIDFEDDNLTYYKSTFKELCRRLIARFPNREMEFVAMNGISYLSLDDELLELMFAAGFSQLNLALVSSDKTVRETTKRPHTLDAYLKVVHRAGRLGFKIVSYQILGLPNESLASMIQTLAFNARLPVLLGASPFYLTPASPIS
;
A
#
# COMPACT_ATOMS: atom_id res chain seq x y z
N MET A 1 7.94 22.03 17.37
CA MET A 1 7.76 20.56 17.47
C MET A 1 8.24 19.96 16.18
N LYS A 2 9.15 19.00 16.28
CA LYS A 2 9.72 18.27 15.14
C LYS A 2 9.20 16.84 15.16
N VAL A 3 8.61 16.41 14.07
CA VAL A 3 8.02 15.08 13.88
C VAL A 3 8.76 14.34 12.79
N ILE A 4 9.13 13.09 13.03
CA ILE A 4 9.60 12.21 11.98
C ILE A 4 8.55 11.14 11.69
N LEU A 5 8.23 10.94 10.41
CA LEU A 5 7.38 9.87 9.91
C LEU A 5 8.21 8.87 9.14
N ILE A 6 8.15 7.60 9.49
CA ILE A 6 9.06 6.56 9.04
C ILE A 6 8.33 5.48 8.26
N GLN A 7 8.78 5.20 7.04
CA GLN A 7 8.57 3.93 6.36
C GLN A 7 9.72 3.00 6.74
N PRO A 8 9.47 1.90 7.48
CA PRO A 8 10.50 0.95 7.89
C PRO A 8 11.09 0.20 6.69
N PRO A 9 12.29 -0.40 6.84
CA PRO A 9 12.80 -1.39 5.89
C PRO A 9 11.88 -2.61 5.86
N VAL A 10 12.07 -3.49 4.88
CA VAL A 10 11.30 -4.73 4.71
C VAL A 10 12.25 -5.92 4.74
N GLN A 11 11.84 -7.01 5.36
CA GLN A 11 12.57 -8.28 5.30
C GLN A 11 11.70 -9.37 4.67
N ASP A 12 12.21 -10.04 3.64
CA ASP A 12 11.46 -11.06 2.91
C ASP A 12 12.39 -12.08 2.23
N PHE A 13 11.79 -13.16 1.73
CA PHE A 13 12.42 -14.18 0.90
C PHE A 13 12.47 -13.80 -0.59
N TYR A 14 11.76 -12.78 -1.02
CA TYR A 14 11.73 -12.37 -2.42
C TYR A 14 13.06 -11.77 -2.89
N ASP A 15 13.44 -12.07 -4.13
CA ASP A 15 14.66 -11.52 -4.73
C ASP A 15 14.53 -10.05 -5.13
N THR A 16 13.32 -9.57 -5.30
CA THR A 16 13.02 -8.20 -5.70
C THR A 16 12.40 -7.42 -4.57
N ASP A 17 12.73 -6.14 -4.54
CA ASP A 17 12.18 -5.17 -3.62
C ASP A 17 10.64 -5.07 -3.73
N VAL A 18 9.98 -4.85 -2.60
CA VAL A 18 8.56 -4.52 -2.57
C VAL A 18 8.40 -3.06 -3.02
N ARG A 19 7.58 -2.84 -4.04
CA ARG A 19 7.32 -1.49 -4.53
C ARG A 19 6.46 -0.72 -3.51
N LEU A 20 7.10 0.21 -2.82
CA LEU A 20 6.48 1.04 -1.79
C LEU A 20 6.92 2.50 -1.97
N GLN A 21 5.97 3.40 -2.08
CA GLN A 21 6.18 4.83 -1.83
C GLN A 21 5.29 5.22 -0.65
N PRO A 22 5.80 5.88 0.39
CA PRO A 22 5.05 6.14 1.61
C PRO A 22 4.03 7.27 1.45
N ILE A 23 3.15 7.18 0.44
CA ILE A 23 2.16 8.21 0.11
C ILE A 23 1.25 8.57 1.29
N GLY A 24 0.91 7.59 2.14
CA GLY A 24 0.15 7.84 3.36
C GLY A 24 0.87 8.80 4.31
N LEU A 25 2.18 8.64 4.49
CA LEU A 25 2.99 9.55 5.31
C LEU A 25 3.09 10.95 4.68
N CYS A 26 3.15 11.02 3.34
CA CYS A 26 3.12 12.28 2.60
C CYS A 26 1.80 13.03 2.73
N TYR A 27 0.66 12.31 2.78
CA TYR A 27 -0.64 12.89 3.14
C TYR A 27 -0.65 13.44 4.57
N LEU A 28 -0.07 12.71 5.54
CA LEU A 28 0.02 13.20 6.92
C LEU A 28 0.84 14.48 7.01
N LYS A 29 2.02 14.52 6.35
CA LYS A 29 2.87 15.72 6.29
C LYS A 29 2.11 16.90 5.69
N ALA A 30 1.49 16.73 4.52
CA ALA A 30 0.72 17.79 3.87
C ALA A 30 -0.44 18.29 4.74
N THR A 31 -1.13 17.36 5.42
CA THR A 31 -2.24 17.69 6.31
C THR A 31 -1.78 18.47 7.54
N VAL A 32 -0.67 18.07 8.17
CA VAL A 32 -0.08 18.81 9.30
C VAL A 32 0.36 20.21 8.84
N ASN A 33 1.03 20.34 7.70
CA ASN A 33 1.44 21.62 7.14
C ASN A 33 0.24 22.57 6.93
N LYS A 34 -0.91 22.03 6.48
CA LYS A 34 -2.15 22.78 6.25
C LYS A 34 -2.85 23.20 7.55
N TYR A 35 -2.98 22.30 8.51
CA TYR A 35 -3.88 22.48 9.67
C TYR A 35 -3.17 22.77 11.01
N LEU A 36 -1.85 22.61 11.06
CA LEU A 36 -1.07 22.82 12.29
C LEU A 36 0.28 23.51 11.98
N PRO A 37 0.26 24.75 11.47
CA PRO A 37 1.49 25.47 11.13
C PRO A 37 2.42 25.59 12.35
N GLY A 38 3.73 25.55 12.08
CA GLY A 38 4.77 25.58 13.12
C GLY A 38 5.12 24.19 13.69
N VAL A 39 4.65 23.11 13.08
CA VAL A 39 5.17 21.76 13.27
C VAL A 39 6.01 21.41 12.05
N GLU A 40 7.26 21.03 12.26
CA GLU A 40 8.15 20.51 11.24
C GLU A 40 7.91 19.00 11.10
N VAL A 41 7.55 18.54 9.91
CA VAL A 41 7.34 17.12 9.61
C VAL A 41 8.32 16.66 8.55
N ILE A 42 9.11 15.65 8.89
CA ILE A 42 10.09 15.01 8.01
C ILE A 42 9.60 13.59 7.72
N VAL A 43 9.51 13.21 6.45
CA VAL A 43 9.22 11.84 6.03
C VAL A 43 10.51 11.14 5.63
N LYS A 44 10.77 10.00 6.24
CA LYS A 44 11.92 9.14 5.94
C LYS A 44 11.44 7.79 5.40
N ASP A 45 11.87 7.48 4.20
CA ASP A 45 11.75 6.13 3.66
C ASP A 45 13.09 5.41 3.84
N TYR A 46 13.11 4.43 4.73
CA TYR A 46 14.29 3.60 4.96
C TYR A 46 14.26 2.31 4.15
N HIS A 47 13.24 2.13 3.30
CA HIS A 47 13.10 0.99 2.42
C HIS A 47 13.56 1.27 0.99
N GLY A 48 12.99 2.29 0.35
CA GLY A 48 13.18 2.57 -1.07
C GLY A 48 14.61 2.96 -1.44
N GLY A 49 15.12 2.37 -2.54
CA GLY A 49 16.39 2.78 -3.15
C GLY A 49 17.67 2.47 -2.35
N CYS A 50 17.58 1.75 -1.22
CA CYS A 50 18.73 1.48 -0.34
C CYS A 50 19.40 0.12 -0.61
N GLY A 51 18.94 -0.64 -1.61
CA GLY A 51 19.46 -1.98 -1.92
C GLY A 51 19.03 -3.06 -0.93
N ARG A 52 19.71 -4.21 -0.98
CA ARG A 52 19.41 -5.34 -0.08
C ARG A 52 20.67 -6.00 0.45
N ASN A 53 20.53 -6.63 1.64
CA ASN A 53 21.54 -7.47 2.26
C ASN A 53 20.91 -8.79 2.69
N THR A 54 21.66 -9.90 2.63
CA THR A 54 21.24 -11.19 3.17
C THR A 54 21.33 -11.15 4.68
N VAL A 55 20.27 -11.60 5.35
CA VAL A 55 20.19 -11.70 6.82
C VAL A 55 19.78 -13.10 7.24
N PRO A 56 20.04 -13.51 8.49
CA PRO A 56 19.62 -14.82 8.98
C PRO A 56 18.10 -14.99 8.89
N ILE A 57 17.68 -16.19 8.47
CA ILE A 57 16.26 -16.55 8.46
C ILE A 57 15.75 -16.58 9.90
N PRO A 58 14.66 -15.87 10.24
CA PRO A 58 14.02 -15.92 11.54
C PRO A 58 13.71 -17.36 11.95
N LYS A 59 13.91 -17.69 13.23
CA LYS A 59 13.77 -19.08 13.72
C LYS A 59 12.42 -19.71 13.36
N GLU A 60 11.36 -18.93 13.47
CA GLU A 60 9.99 -19.33 13.17
C GLU A 60 9.71 -19.55 11.67
N LEU A 61 10.60 -19.13 10.79
CA LEU A 61 10.49 -19.32 9.33
C LEU A 61 11.50 -20.36 8.79
N GLN A 62 12.44 -20.85 9.61
CA GLN A 62 13.47 -21.79 9.18
C GLN A 62 12.89 -23.10 8.63
N TYR A 63 11.69 -23.51 9.08
CA TYR A 63 11.04 -24.73 8.59
C TYR A 63 10.68 -24.68 7.12
N LEU A 64 10.57 -23.48 6.52
CA LEU A 64 10.22 -23.31 5.11
C LEU A 64 11.26 -23.91 4.16
N SER A 65 12.55 -23.87 4.53
CA SER A 65 13.62 -24.49 3.74
C SER A 65 13.51 -26.03 3.65
N ASN A 66 12.75 -26.68 4.54
CA ASN A 66 12.53 -28.12 4.50
C ASN A 66 11.65 -28.57 3.32
N TYR A 67 10.84 -27.69 2.73
CA TYR A 67 9.99 -28.02 1.59
C TYR A 67 10.77 -28.16 0.29
N TYR A 68 11.94 -27.51 0.20
CA TYR A 68 12.89 -27.70 -0.89
C TYR A 68 14.31 -27.62 -0.34
N PRO A 69 14.94 -28.76 0.00
CA PRO A 69 16.20 -28.78 0.77
C PRO A 69 17.46 -28.46 -0.04
N VAL A 70 17.32 -28.11 -1.33
CA VAL A 70 18.43 -27.79 -2.24
C VAL A 70 18.57 -26.27 -2.37
N ALA A 71 19.70 -25.72 -1.93
CA ALA A 71 20.04 -24.30 -2.11
C ALA A 71 20.67 -24.10 -3.50
N ASP A 72 19.85 -24.02 -4.53
CA ASP A 72 20.26 -23.76 -5.91
C ASP A 72 19.75 -22.38 -6.40
N LYS A 73 19.91 -22.10 -7.70
CA LYS A 73 19.42 -20.86 -8.32
C LYS A 73 17.99 -20.97 -8.89
N SER A 74 17.29 -22.06 -8.61
CA SER A 74 15.93 -22.25 -9.09
C SER A 74 14.92 -21.43 -8.25
N PRO A 75 13.76 -21.08 -8.81
CA PRO A 75 12.68 -20.43 -8.03
C PRO A 75 12.19 -21.26 -6.85
N PHE A 76 12.46 -22.58 -6.83
CA PHE A 76 12.09 -23.46 -5.72
C PHE A 76 12.93 -23.25 -4.46
N SER A 77 14.13 -22.65 -4.60
CA SER A 77 15.02 -22.36 -3.47
C SER A 77 14.73 -21.01 -2.80
N THR A 78 13.59 -20.37 -3.09
CA THR A 78 13.23 -19.06 -2.54
C THR A 78 13.37 -18.96 -1.03
N PHE A 79 13.04 -20.01 -0.27
CA PHE A 79 13.09 -19.99 1.19
C PHE A 79 14.47 -20.30 1.82
N HIS A 80 15.54 -20.32 1.01
CA HIS A 80 16.92 -20.50 1.51
C HIS A 80 17.65 -19.19 1.78
N GLN A 81 17.15 -18.08 1.28
CA GLN A 81 17.76 -16.77 1.49
C GLN A 81 16.69 -15.78 1.98
N TYR A 82 17.04 -15.02 3.00
CA TYR A 82 16.18 -14.00 3.58
C TYR A 82 16.91 -12.66 3.47
N TYR A 83 16.23 -11.68 2.95
CA TYR A 83 16.83 -10.39 2.62
C TYR A 83 16.27 -9.27 3.48
N HIS A 84 17.12 -8.34 3.82
CA HIS A 84 16.76 -7.04 4.36
C HIS A 84 16.87 -6.01 3.23
N PHE A 85 15.75 -5.43 2.87
CA PHE A 85 15.64 -4.35 1.88
C PHE A 85 15.55 -3.02 2.61
N GLY A 86 16.53 -2.15 2.37
CA GLY A 86 16.56 -0.86 3.01
C GLY A 86 17.81 -0.61 3.83
N ARG A 87 17.79 0.49 4.59
CA ARG A 87 18.86 0.80 5.54
C ARG A 87 18.86 -0.15 6.72
N SER A 88 20.03 -0.45 7.24
CA SER A 88 20.17 -1.24 8.45
C SER A 88 19.53 -0.54 9.66
N PHE A 89 19.07 -1.31 10.64
CA PHE A 89 18.49 -0.74 11.85
C PHE A 89 19.46 0.14 12.64
N ASP A 90 20.78 -0.09 12.54
CA ASP A 90 21.79 0.73 13.20
C ASP A 90 21.94 2.11 12.51
N GLU A 91 21.89 2.16 11.19
CA GLU A 91 21.86 3.42 10.43
C GLU A 91 20.58 4.21 10.70
N ILE A 92 19.42 3.51 10.78
CA ILE A 92 18.14 4.14 11.13
C ILE A 92 18.20 4.76 12.52
N GLU A 93 18.72 4.02 13.51
CA GLU A 93 18.90 4.53 14.87
C GLU A 93 19.78 5.78 14.90
N ALA A 94 20.90 5.77 14.17
CA ALA A 94 21.83 6.91 14.10
C ALA A 94 21.15 8.14 13.47
N ASP A 95 20.45 7.97 12.33
CA ASP A 95 19.73 9.06 11.64
C ASP A 95 18.64 9.68 12.55
N ILE A 96 17.85 8.85 13.23
CA ILE A 96 16.81 9.35 14.14
C ILE A 96 17.41 10.11 15.34
N VAL A 97 18.52 9.62 15.88
CA VAL A 97 19.24 10.30 16.98
C VAL A 97 19.81 11.64 16.52
N GLU A 98 20.32 11.74 15.28
CA GLU A 98 20.82 12.99 14.71
C GLU A 98 19.69 14.01 14.50
N ILE A 99 18.52 13.56 14.03
CA ILE A 99 17.35 14.42 13.78
C ILE A 99 16.81 15.02 15.09
N GLN A 100 16.91 14.32 16.24
CA GLN A 100 16.34 14.72 17.52
C GLN A 100 14.84 15.10 17.43
N PRO A 101 13.96 14.18 17.01
CA PRO A 101 12.54 14.47 16.92
C PRO A 101 11.87 14.57 18.30
N ASP A 102 10.78 15.32 18.38
CA ASP A 102 9.89 15.34 19.53
C ASP A 102 8.88 14.18 19.51
N VAL A 103 8.57 13.63 18.32
CA VAL A 103 7.60 12.55 18.08
C VAL A 103 8.07 11.69 16.91
N VAL A 104 7.88 10.38 17.04
CA VAL A 104 8.15 9.42 15.97
C VAL A 104 6.86 8.71 15.57
N GLY A 105 6.46 8.84 14.30
CA GLY A 105 5.39 8.07 13.68
C GLY A 105 5.97 6.99 12.76
N ILE A 106 5.49 5.76 12.88
CA ILE A 106 5.99 4.62 12.10
C ILE A 106 4.85 4.01 11.31
N SER A 107 5.09 3.76 10.01
CA SER A 107 4.15 3.07 9.14
C SER A 107 4.23 1.56 9.36
N SER A 108 3.09 0.91 9.62
CA SER A 108 2.92 -0.54 9.58
C SER A 108 1.80 -0.87 8.59
N LEU A 109 2.19 -0.89 7.30
CA LEU A 109 1.25 -1.02 6.20
C LEU A 109 0.84 -2.46 5.97
N PHE A 110 1.79 -3.38 5.86
CA PHE A 110 1.54 -4.80 5.58
C PHE A 110 1.78 -5.67 6.80
N THR A 111 0.86 -6.58 7.06
CA THR A 111 0.97 -7.52 8.19
C THR A 111 2.26 -8.36 8.19
N PRO A 112 2.78 -8.88 7.08
CA PRO A 112 4.04 -9.62 7.09
C PRO A 112 5.24 -8.83 7.63
N TYR A 113 5.22 -7.49 7.53
CA TYR A 113 6.34 -6.62 7.86
C TYR A 113 6.14 -5.78 9.14
N TYR A 114 5.25 -6.20 10.04
CA TYR A 114 5.03 -5.47 11.30
C TYR A 114 6.23 -5.51 12.25
N ARG A 115 7.08 -6.54 12.13
CA ARG A 115 8.26 -6.73 12.99
C ARG A 115 9.30 -5.65 12.77
N GLU A 116 9.48 -5.21 11.54
CA GLU A 116 10.41 -4.14 11.19
C GLU A 116 9.95 -2.81 11.81
N ALA A 117 8.64 -2.54 11.80
CA ALA A 117 8.08 -1.38 12.49
C ALA A 117 8.32 -1.45 14.01
N LEU A 118 8.18 -2.63 14.62
CA LEU A 118 8.45 -2.84 16.05
C LEU A 118 9.94 -2.71 16.39
N GLU A 119 10.84 -3.22 15.53
CA GLU A 119 12.28 -3.07 15.73
C GLU A 119 12.69 -1.59 15.66
N VAL A 120 12.17 -0.82 14.70
CA VAL A 120 12.39 0.63 14.65
C VAL A 120 11.87 1.29 15.94
N ALA A 121 10.68 0.96 16.41
CA ALA A 121 10.13 1.48 17.66
C ALA A 121 11.04 1.17 18.87
N ALA A 122 11.56 -0.05 18.94
CA ALA A 122 12.48 -0.47 20.00
C ALA A 122 13.80 0.34 19.96
N ARG A 123 14.34 0.56 18.75
CA ARG A 123 15.55 1.37 18.53
C ARG A 123 15.35 2.82 18.98
N VAL A 124 14.21 3.42 18.61
CA VAL A 124 13.85 4.77 19.06
C VAL A 124 13.82 4.85 20.58
N LYS A 125 13.07 3.96 21.24
CA LYS A 125 12.91 3.97 22.71
C LYS A 125 14.19 3.70 23.49
N ARG A 126 15.14 2.96 22.90
CA ARG A 126 16.45 2.72 23.51
C ARG A 126 17.28 3.99 23.62
N ARG A 127 17.14 4.93 22.67
CA ARG A 127 17.96 6.12 22.57
C ARG A 127 17.25 7.41 22.97
N LEU A 128 15.96 7.49 22.75
CA LEU A 128 15.16 8.69 22.93
C LEU A 128 13.93 8.41 23.80
N LYS A 129 13.59 9.38 24.65
CA LYS A 129 12.38 9.33 25.50
C LYS A 129 11.24 10.11 24.84
N VAL A 130 10.93 9.79 23.60
CA VAL A 130 9.90 10.46 22.80
C VAL A 130 8.69 9.54 22.57
N PRO A 131 7.49 10.10 22.35
CA PRO A 131 6.32 9.33 21.95
C PRO A 131 6.55 8.58 20.64
N VAL A 132 6.17 7.29 20.60
CA VAL A 132 6.18 6.44 19.40
C VAL A 132 4.74 6.08 19.06
N LEU A 133 4.33 6.46 17.88
CA LEU A 133 3.02 6.20 17.29
C LEU A 133 3.16 5.26 16.10
N ILE A 134 2.30 4.22 16.00
CA ILE A 134 2.22 3.38 14.80
C ILE A 134 0.87 3.58 14.11
N GLY A 135 0.90 3.69 12.77
CA GLY A 135 -0.29 3.76 11.91
C GLY A 135 -0.17 2.84 10.70
N GLY A 136 -1.23 2.79 9.89
CA GLY A 136 -1.29 1.98 8.66
C GLY A 136 -2.29 0.83 8.75
N SER A 137 -2.37 0.01 7.69
CA SER A 137 -3.41 -1.01 7.58
C SER A 137 -3.25 -2.14 8.60
N HIS A 138 -2.02 -2.56 8.90
CA HIS A 138 -1.79 -3.54 9.97
C HIS A 138 -2.15 -2.96 11.35
N ALA A 139 -1.78 -1.71 11.61
CA ALA A 139 -2.13 -1.03 12.85
C ALA A 139 -3.65 -0.88 13.04
N SER A 140 -4.39 -0.73 11.94
CA SER A 140 -5.86 -0.71 11.96
C SER A 140 -6.46 -2.08 12.24
N ALA A 141 -5.82 -3.15 11.75
CA ALA A 141 -6.31 -4.51 11.85
C ALA A 141 -5.95 -5.20 13.18
N ALA A 142 -4.82 -4.85 13.80
CA ALA A 142 -4.30 -5.51 15.00
C ALA A 142 -3.68 -4.52 16.01
N PRO A 143 -4.43 -3.50 16.45
CA PRO A 143 -3.90 -2.45 17.33
C PRO A 143 -3.44 -2.97 18.70
N GLU A 144 -4.17 -3.94 19.29
CA GLU A 144 -3.80 -4.55 20.56
C GLU A 144 -2.46 -5.29 20.47
N SER A 145 -2.23 -5.99 19.37
CA SER A 145 -0.98 -6.70 19.12
C SER A 145 0.21 -5.73 19.15
N LEU A 146 0.10 -4.59 18.47
CA LEU A 146 1.14 -3.57 18.49
C LEU A 146 1.31 -2.92 19.87
N LEU A 147 0.20 -2.59 20.53
CA LEU A 147 0.24 -2.01 21.88
C LEU A 147 0.73 -3.01 22.93
N SER A 148 0.73 -4.32 22.70
CA SER A 148 1.32 -5.28 23.64
C SER A 148 2.85 -5.09 23.82
N TRP A 149 3.52 -4.45 22.85
CA TRP A 149 4.95 -4.16 22.91
C TRP A 149 5.25 -2.91 23.74
N PRO A 150 6.28 -2.94 24.60
CA PRO A 150 6.59 -1.85 25.52
C PRO A 150 7.11 -0.59 24.81
N HIS A 151 7.52 -0.70 23.56
CA HIS A 151 8.11 0.40 22.78
C HIS A 151 7.09 1.16 21.93
N VAL A 152 5.82 0.76 21.95
CA VAL A 152 4.71 1.40 21.25
C VAL A 152 3.81 2.10 22.27
N ASP A 153 3.69 3.42 22.16
CA ASP A 153 2.85 4.21 23.10
C ASP A 153 1.44 4.36 22.54
N TYR A 154 1.32 4.58 21.23
CA TYR A 154 0.08 4.95 20.57
C TYR A 154 -0.10 4.23 19.25
N VAL A 155 -1.36 3.99 18.87
CA VAL A 155 -1.74 3.46 17.56
C VAL A 155 -2.89 4.30 17.00
N ILE A 156 -2.77 4.76 15.74
CA ILE A 156 -3.90 5.34 15.00
C ILE A 156 -4.47 4.27 14.06
N ARG A 157 -5.79 4.06 14.14
CA ARG A 157 -6.56 3.11 13.34
C ARG A 157 -7.28 3.84 12.21
N GLY A 158 -7.45 3.18 11.05
CA GLY A 158 -8.14 3.78 9.91
C GLY A 158 -7.33 4.89 9.24
N GLU A 159 -8.01 5.90 8.72
CA GLU A 159 -7.38 7.04 8.07
C GLU A 159 -6.75 7.98 9.09
N GLY A 160 -5.50 8.34 8.83
CA GLY A 160 -4.66 9.02 9.82
C GLY A 160 -4.68 10.55 9.74
N GLU A 161 -5.15 11.17 8.68
CA GLU A 161 -4.93 12.59 8.39
C GLU A 161 -5.48 13.51 9.50
N LYS A 162 -6.76 13.41 9.80
CA LYS A 162 -7.38 14.18 10.90
C LYS A 162 -6.91 13.70 12.28
N PRO A 163 -6.92 12.37 12.57
CA PRO A 163 -6.44 11.86 13.86
C PRO A 163 -5.02 12.28 14.21
N PHE A 164 -4.12 12.29 13.24
CA PHE A 164 -2.73 12.66 13.48
C PHE A 164 -2.56 14.13 13.86
N VAL A 165 -3.29 15.05 13.21
CA VAL A 165 -3.32 16.46 13.61
C VAL A 165 -3.84 16.63 15.04
N GLU A 166 -4.92 15.93 15.40
CA GLU A 166 -5.49 15.98 16.75
C GLU A 166 -4.55 15.33 17.79
N PHE A 167 -3.82 14.29 17.43
CA PHE A 167 -2.79 13.70 18.28
C PHE A 167 -1.64 14.69 18.57
N LEU A 168 -1.17 15.41 17.55
CA LEU A 168 -0.15 16.44 17.76
C LEU A 168 -0.65 17.62 18.62
N ARG A 169 -1.94 17.99 18.51
CA ARG A 169 -2.59 18.95 19.42
C ARG A 169 -2.63 18.45 20.86
N PHE A 170 -2.93 17.16 21.04
CA PHE A 170 -2.86 16.52 22.36
C PHE A 170 -1.46 16.63 22.96
N LEU A 171 -0.41 16.26 22.22
CA LEU A 171 0.97 16.37 22.70
C LEU A 171 1.41 17.81 23.02
N ARG A 172 0.76 18.80 22.42
CA ARG A 172 0.94 20.23 22.73
C ARG A 172 0.06 20.73 23.88
N GLY A 173 -0.68 19.87 24.54
CA GLY A 173 -1.59 20.22 25.64
C GLY A 173 -2.85 20.98 25.20
N GLN A 174 -3.19 20.96 23.93
CA GLN A 174 -4.34 21.66 23.34
C GLN A 174 -5.61 20.79 23.27
N ARG A 175 -5.48 19.50 23.58
CA ARG A 175 -6.57 18.51 23.60
C ARG A 175 -6.33 17.50 24.72
N ARG A 176 -7.41 16.86 25.16
CA ARG A 176 -7.32 15.66 26.01
C ARG A 176 -7.14 14.42 25.14
N ILE A 177 -6.52 13.39 25.69
CA ILE A 177 -6.23 12.15 24.93
C ILE A 177 -7.51 11.47 24.44
N GLU A 178 -8.59 11.53 25.23
CA GLU A 178 -9.89 10.93 24.92
C GLU A 178 -10.60 11.63 23.72
N GLU A 179 -10.15 12.83 23.36
CA GLU A 179 -10.69 13.62 22.24
C GLU A 179 -9.95 13.38 20.92
N VAL A 180 -8.85 12.60 20.94
CA VAL A 180 -8.10 12.24 19.72
C VAL A 180 -8.83 11.09 19.02
N PRO A 181 -9.46 11.31 17.87
CA PRO A 181 -10.21 10.26 17.21
C PRO A 181 -9.29 9.13 16.72
N ASN A 182 -9.82 7.93 16.57
CA ASN A 182 -9.14 6.74 16.03
C ASN A 182 -7.95 6.25 16.89
N LEU A 183 -7.60 6.95 17.96
CA LEU A 183 -6.44 6.62 18.79
C LEU A 183 -6.73 5.35 19.63
N ALA A 184 -5.72 4.49 19.71
CA ALA A 184 -5.61 3.45 20.71
C ALA A 184 -4.32 3.68 21.52
N TYR A 185 -4.39 3.47 22.84
CA TYR A 185 -3.27 3.73 23.75
C TYR A 185 -3.39 2.90 25.02
N LYS A 186 -2.28 2.78 25.75
CA LYS A 186 -2.24 2.15 27.06
C LYS A 186 -2.32 3.19 28.18
N LYS A 187 -3.10 2.86 29.20
CA LYS A 187 -3.15 3.59 30.46
C LYS A 187 -3.38 2.59 31.59
N ASP A 188 -2.57 2.67 32.61
CA ASP A 188 -2.66 1.80 33.82
C ASP A 188 -2.66 0.29 33.51
N GLY A 189 -1.96 -0.12 32.44
CA GLY A 189 -1.85 -1.50 31.98
C GLY A 189 -2.99 -1.98 31.06
N GLU A 190 -4.02 -1.17 30.88
CA GLU A 190 -5.17 -1.46 30.01
C GLU A 190 -5.08 -0.74 28.66
N VAL A 191 -5.69 -1.32 27.63
CA VAL A 191 -5.77 -0.73 26.29
C VAL A 191 -7.10 0.00 26.12
N TYR A 192 -7.03 1.26 25.73
CA TYR A 192 -8.18 2.13 25.47
C TYR A 192 -8.30 2.41 23.97
N PHE A 193 -9.55 2.50 23.50
CA PHE A 193 -9.89 2.79 22.11
C PHE A 193 -10.81 4.00 22.03
N ASN A 194 -10.32 5.08 21.45
CA ASN A 194 -11.19 6.21 21.16
C ASN A 194 -12.09 5.91 19.94
N PRO A 195 -13.25 6.55 19.83
CA PRO A 195 -14.15 6.36 18.70
C PRO A 195 -13.48 6.63 17.35
N ILE A 196 -13.87 5.88 16.33
CA ILE A 196 -13.49 6.16 14.94
C ILE A 196 -14.31 7.38 14.47
N ALA A 197 -13.63 8.40 13.99
CA ALA A 197 -14.28 9.58 13.42
C ALA A 197 -14.71 9.34 11.97
N ASP A 198 -15.64 10.17 11.51
CA ASP A 198 -15.95 10.26 10.09
C ASP A 198 -14.72 10.72 9.30
N ASN A 199 -14.53 10.07 8.17
CA ASN A 199 -13.44 10.38 7.27
C ASN A 199 -13.66 11.74 6.58
N LEU A 200 -12.60 12.47 6.34
CA LEU A 200 -12.66 13.70 5.56
C LEU A 200 -13.10 13.42 4.11
N PRO A 201 -13.84 14.33 3.46
CA PRO A 201 -13.97 14.34 2.01
C PRO A 201 -12.58 14.31 1.37
N LEU A 202 -12.39 13.52 0.31
CA LEU A 202 -11.05 13.37 -0.27
C LEU A 202 -10.53 14.66 -0.93
N ASP A 203 -11.42 15.52 -1.41
CA ASP A 203 -11.07 16.83 -1.98
C ASP A 203 -10.62 17.85 -0.91
N ASP A 204 -10.95 17.62 0.36
CA ASP A 204 -10.48 18.47 1.47
C ASP A 204 -9.04 18.13 1.89
N LEU A 205 -8.55 16.95 1.51
CA LEU A 205 -7.17 16.56 1.75
C LEU A 205 -6.23 17.36 0.84
N PRO A 206 -5.12 17.87 1.37
CA PRO A 206 -4.08 18.47 0.53
C PRO A 206 -3.42 17.42 -0.36
N ILE A 207 -2.87 17.87 -1.49
CA ILE A 207 -2.01 17.02 -2.32
C ILE A 207 -0.83 16.52 -1.48
N PRO A 208 -0.46 15.23 -1.56
CA PRO A 208 0.64 14.66 -0.77
C PRO A 208 1.96 15.39 -0.99
N ASP A 209 2.67 15.70 0.08
CA ASP A 209 3.94 16.41 0.03
C ASP A 209 5.10 15.41 -0.17
N LEU A 210 5.65 15.37 -1.39
CA LEU A 210 6.77 14.51 -1.77
C LEU A 210 8.14 15.21 -1.66
N SER A 211 8.22 16.38 -1.04
CA SER A 211 9.43 17.22 -1.01
C SER A 211 10.63 16.60 -0.28
N ASP A 212 10.41 15.58 0.55
CA ASP A 212 11.51 14.88 1.23
C ASP A 212 12.22 13.84 0.34
N PHE A 213 11.72 13.59 -0.86
CA PHE A 213 12.25 12.58 -1.77
C PHE A 213 12.89 13.23 -3.00
N GLN A 214 13.99 12.61 -3.45
CA GLN A 214 14.56 12.96 -4.75
C GLN A 214 13.64 12.43 -5.86
N LEU A 215 13.61 13.11 -6.99
CA LEU A 215 12.79 12.71 -8.15
C LEU A 215 13.09 11.28 -8.62
N SER A 216 14.35 10.85 -8.50
CA SER A 216 14.82 9.51 -8.86
C SER A 216 14.61 8.44 -7.78
N SER A 217 14.02 8.79 -6.63
CA SER A 217 13.83 7.82 -5.52
C SER A 217 12.92 6.66 -5.89
N TYR A 218 11.97 6.91 -6.80
CA TYR A 218 11.05 5.91 -7.29
C TYR A 218 10.95 6.02 -8.81
N ASP A 219 11.06 4.89 -9.49
CA ASP A 219 11.00 4.86 -10.95
C ASP A 219 10.26 3.63 -11.48
N LEU A 220 9.82 3.74 -12.74
CA LEU A 220 9.38 2.63 -13.56
C LEU A 220 10.21 2.62 -14.85
N ALA A 221 11.07 1.61 -14.98
CA ALA A 221 11.98 1.48 -16.13
C ALA A 221 12.84 2.75 -16.36
N GLY A 222 13.35 3.36 -15.29
CA GLY A 222 14.18 4.55 -15.31
C GLY A 222 13.42 5.88 -15.46
N LYS A 223 12.09 5.86 -15.50
CA LYS A 223 11.26 7.06 -15.53
C LYS A 223 10.78 7.41 -14.12
N PRO A 224 11.01 8.64 -13.64
CA PRO A 224 10.53 9.06 -12.34
C PRO A 224 9.03 8.83 -12.16
N MET A 225 8.64 8.20 -11.05
CA MET A 225 7.27 7.75 -10.77
C MET A 225 6.76 8.31 -9.46
N ALA A 226 5.50 8.75 -9.45
CA ALA A 226 4.77 9.10 -8.24
C ALA A 226 3.55 8.19 -8.08
N PHE A 227 3.30 7.75 -6.83
CA PHE A 227 2.05 7.10 -6.45
C PHE A 227 0.95 8.14 -6.28
N MET A 228 -0.26 7.72 -6.63
CA MET A 228 -1.44 8.57 -6.53
C MET A 228 -2.66 7.75 -6.11
N VAL A 229 -3.54 8.35 -5.33
CA VAL A 229 -4.82 7.76 -4.93
C VAL A 229 -5.94 8.69 -5.38
N THR A 230 -6.86 8.19 -6.21
CA THR A 230 -8.04 8.93 -6.67
C THR A 230 -9.29 8.58 -5.88
N SER A 231 -9.28 7.43 -5.22
CA SER A 231 -10.38 6.91 -4.42
C SER A 231 -9.88 6.07 -3.25
N ARG A 232 -10.72 5.88 -2.25
CA ARG A 232 -10.47 5.01 -1.09
C ARG A 232 -11.63 4.07 -0.87
N SER A 233 -11.31 2.87 -0.37
CA SER A 233 -12.23 1.76 -0.15
C SER A 233 -12.61 1.04 -1.45
N CYS A 234 -13.33 -0.05 -1.29
CA CYS A 234 -13.84 -0.89 -2.37
C CYS A 234 -15.24 -1.38 -2.01
N PRO A 235 -16.24 -1.32 -2.91
CA PRO A 235 -17.59 -1.78 -2.60
C PRO A 235 -17.72 -3.31 -2.59
N HIS A 236 -16.70 -4.03 -3.09
CA HIS A 236 -16.70 -5.49 -3.08
C HIS A 236 -16.45 -6.03 -1.67
N LYS A 237 -17.04 -7.18 -1.36
CA LYS A 237 -16.95 -7.85 -0.05
C LYS A 237 -16.18 -9.16 -0.13
N CYS A 238 -15.04 -9.14 -0.84
CA CYS A 238 -14.17 -10.32 -0.94
C CYS A 238 -13.72 -10.75 0.46
N SER A 239 -13.89 -12.04 0.79
CA SER A 239 -13.67 -12.53 2.16
C SER A 239 -12.22 -12.47 2.63
N PHE A 240 -11.26 -12.49 1.70
CA PHE A 240 -9.81 -12.41 1.97
C PHE A 240 -9.29 -10.97 2.13
N CYS A 241 -10.11 -9.95 1.84
CA CYS A 241 -9.66 -8.57 1.74
C CYS A 241 -9.92 -7.78 3.02
N SER A 242 -8.92 -7.05 3.50
CA SER A 242 -8.98 -6.24 4.72
C SER A 242 -9.11 -4.73 4.46
N VAL A 243 -9.35 -4.30 3.22
CA VAL A 243 -9.43 -2.88 2.85
C VAL A 243 -10.43 -2.10 3.72
N HIS A 244 -11.54 -2.74 4.10
CA HIS A 244 -12.59 -2.11 4.90
C HIS A 244 -12.15 -1.82 6.35
N THR A 245 -11.13 -2.49 6.85
CA THR A 245 -10.57 -2.25 8.18
C THR A 245 -9.92 -0.87 8.27
N THR A 246 -9.33 -0.40 7.16
CA THR A 246 -8.67 0.91 7.10
C THR A 246 -9.62 2.00 6.61
N PHE A 247 -10.34 1.75 5.51
CA PHE A 247 -11.10 2.80 4.80
C PHE A 247 -12.62 2.73 5.01
N GLY A 248 -13.11 1.75 5.80
CA GLY A 248 -14.55 1.49 5.92
C GLY A 248 -15.14 0.91 4.64
N THR A 249 -16.48 0.86 4.57
CA THR A 249 -17.21 0.24 3.45
C THR A 249 -17.68 1.23 2.40
N ASN A 250 -17.61 2.53 2.70
CA ASN A 250 -18.08 3.59 1.81
C ASN A 250 -16.98 3.94 0.80
N TYR A 251 -17.22 3.63 -0.46
CA TYR A 251 -16.34 4.05 -1.54
C TYR A 251 -16.43 5.56 -1.72
N ARG A 252 -15.29 6.24 -1.60
CA ARG A 252 -15.15 7.69 -1.74
C ARG A 252 -14.15 7.99 -2.83
N ARG A 253 -14.38 9.07 -3.58
CA ARG A 253 -13.51 9.49 -4.68
C ARG A 253 -13.24 11.00 -4.63
N ARG A 254 -12.14 11.40 -5.21
CA ARG A 254 -11.80 12.79 -5.49
C ARG A 254 -12.58 13.28 -6.72
N SER A 255 -12.76 14.57 -6.83
CA SER A 255 -13.23 15.20 -8.06
C SER A 255 -12.19 15.04 -9.18
N LEU A 256 -12.65 15.10 -10.42
CA LEU A 256 -11.73 15.03 -11.57
C LEU A 256 -10.78 16.22 -11.60
N GLU A 257 -11.23 17.38 -11.19
CA GLU A 257 -10.46 18.61 -11.08
C GLU A 257 -9.29 18.41 -10.11
N ASN A 258 -9.56 17.91 -8.93
CA ASN A 258 -8.55 17.68 -7.90
C ASN A 258 -7.52 16.60 -8.33
N VAL A 259 -7.98 15.54 -9.04
CA VAL A 259 -7.09 14.51 -9.61
C VAL A 259 -6.18 15.09 -10.69
N LEU A 260 -6.72 15.88 -11.61
CA LEU A 260 -5.95 16.50 -12.70
C LEU A 260 -4.95 17.53 -12.18
N GLU A 261 -5.34 18.33 -11.18
CA GLU A 261 -4.43 19.28 -10.52
C GLU A 261 -3.19 18.57 -9.96
N GLU A 262 -3.36 17.44 -9.29
CA GLU A 262 -2.22 16.66 -8.80
C GLU A 262 -1.37 16.07 -9.94
N ILE A 263 -1.98 15.52 -10.99
CA ILE A 263 -1.23 14.96 -12.14
C ILE A 263 -0.41 16.08 -12.80
N GLU A 264 -0.99 17.26 -13.00
CA GLU A 264 -0.29 18.41 -13.56
C GLU A 264 0.87 18.88 -12.68
N LEU A 265 0.66 18.94 -11.36
CA LEU A 265 1.71 19.26 -10.41
C LEU A 265 2.87 18.25 -10.49
N ARG A 266 2.56 16.95 -10.53
CA ARG A 266 3.60 15.91 -10.66
C ARG A 266 4.36 16.02 -11.97
N HIS A 267 3.67 16.26 -13.07
CA HIS A 267 4.31 16.52 -14.35
C HIS A 267 5.25 17.73 -14.31
N GLN A 268 4.81 18.85 -13.73
CA GLN A 268 5.65 20.06 -13.55
C GLN A 268 6.86 19.80 -12.65
N GLN A 269 6.77 18.89 -11.68
CA GLN A 269 7.87 18.44 -10.83
C GLN A 269 8.85 17.49 -11.54
N GLY A 270 8.54 17.05 -12.77
CA GLY A 270 9.40 16.17 -13.58
C GLY A 270 9.06 14.69 -13.48
N TYR A 271 8.01 14.30 -12.77
CA TYR A 271 7.52 12.91 -12.80
C TYR A 271 6.98 12.57 -14.19
N GLN A 272 7.26 11.37 -14.66
CA GLN A 272 6.87 10.87 -15.99
C GLN A 272 5.86 9.72 -15.90
N VAL A 273 5.73 9.10 -14.74
CA VAL A 273 4.81 8.00 -14.50
C VAL A 273 3.94 8.30 -13.28
N ILE A 274 2.64 8.06 -13.40
CA ILE A 274 1.71 8.01 -12.27
C ILE A 274 1.26 6.56 -12.09
N ASP A 275 1.46 6.03 -10.88
CA ASP A 275 0.91 4.75 -10.46
C ASP A 275 -0.31 4.97 -9.56
N PHE A 276 -1.47 4.57 -10.05
CA PHE A 276 -2.71 4.66 -9.30
C PHE A 276 -2.82 3.51 -8.30
N GLU A 277 -2.77 3.81 -7.02
CA GLU A 277 -2.81 2.85 -5.91
C GLU A 277 -4.22 2.68 -5.29
N ASP A 278 -5.23 2.91 -6.09
CA ASP A 278 -6.64 2.76 -5.68
C ASP A 278 -7.00 1.30 -5.40
N ASP A 279 -7.83 1.04 -4.40
CA ASP A 279 -8.40 -0.29 -4.14
C ASP A 279 -9.35 -0.77 -5.25
N ASN A 280 -9.97 0.17 -6.00
CA ASN A 280 -10.84 -0.12 -7.13
C ASN A 280 -10.96 1.10 -8.07
N LEU A 281 -9.90 1.39 -8.80
CA LEU A 281 -9.74 2.58 -9.65
C LEU A 281 -10.90 2.80 -10.64
N THR A 282 -11.37 1.74 -11.28
CA THR A 282 -12.32 1.80 -12.39
C THR A 282 -13.78 1.54 -11.98
N TYR A 283 -14.08 1.57 -10.67
CA TYR A 283 -15.43 1.28 -10.18
C TYR A 283 -16.50 2.21 -10.78
N TYR A 284 -16.28 3.52 -10.74
CA TYR A 284 -17.13 4.46 -11.47
C TYR A 284 -16.64 4.65 -12.90
N LYS A 285 -16.97 3.66 -13.75
CA LYS A 285 -16.52 3.56 -15.14
C LYS A 285 -16.71 4.86 -15.94
N SER A 286 -17.87 5.52 -15.84
CA SER A 286 -18.15 6.76 -16.56
C SER A 286 -17.21 7.90 -16.17
N THR A 287 -16.93 8.05 -14.88
CA THR A 287 -16.00 9.06 -14.38
C THR A 287 -14.56 8.74 -14.84
N PHE A 288 -14.17 7.46 -14.82
CA PHE A 288 -12.83 7.08 -15.23
C PHE A 288 -12.64 7.23 -16.76
N LYS A 289 -13.68 6.97 -17.57
CA LYS A 289 -13.67 7.29 -19.01
C LYS A 289 -13.47 8.78 -19.24
N GLU A 290 -14.15 9.63 -18.46
CA GLU A 290 -13.98 11.08 -18.55
C GLU A 290 -12.58 11.53 -18.14
N LEU A 291 -12.00 10.94 -17.06
CA LEU A 291 -10.60 11.18 -16.70
C LEU A 291 -9.68 10.87 -17.89
N CYS A 292 -9.82 9.68 -18.51
CA CYS A 292 -9.01 9.31 -19.67
C CYS A 292 -9.13 10.32 -20.83
N ARG A 293 -10.35 10.80 -21.15
CA ARG A 293 -10.55 11.82 -22.19
C ARG A 293 -9.82 13.11 -21.86
N ARG A 294 -9.88 13.56 -20.60
CA ARG A 294 -9.16 14.76 -20.17
C ARG A 294 -7.65 14.58 -20.19
N LEU A 295 -7.15 13.40 -19.82
CA LEU A 295 -5.72 13.08 -19.92
C LEU A 295 -5.24 13.08 -21.38
N ILE A 296 -6.02 12.53 -22.32
CA ILE A 296 -5.73 12.58 -23.76
C ILE A 296 -5.64 14.02 -24.25
N ALA A 297 -6.59 14.88 -23.85
CA ALA A 297 -6.59 16.28 -24.22
C ALA A 297 -5.41 17.05 -23.61
N ARG A 298 -5.03 16.72 -22.36
CA ARG A 298 -3.97 17.42 -21.62
C ARG A 298 -2.56 16.98 -22.04
N PHE A 299 -2.40 15.69 -22.39
CA PHE A 299 -1.12 15.08 -22.77
C PHE A 299 -1.21 14.41 -24.15
N PRO A 300 -1.43 15.18 -25.24
CA PRO A 300 -1.73 14.65 -26.56
C PRO A 300 -0.58 13.84 -27.17
N ASN A 301 0.65 14.10 -26.75
CA ASN A 301 1.84 13.36 -27.18
C ASN A 301 2.23 12.24 -26.20
N ARG A 302 1.36 11.92 -25.24
CA ARG A 302 1.62 10.89 -24.21
C ARG A 302 2.88 11.17 -23.37
N GLU A 303 3.05 12.41 -22.95
CA GLU A 303 4.18 12.87 -22.13
C GLU A 303 4.20 12.22 -20.74
N MET A 304 3.03 11.74 -20.30
CA MET A 304 2.85 10.99 -19.07
C MET A 304 2.48 9.53 -19.38
N GLU A 305 3.05 8.62 -18.62
CA GLU A 305 2.66 7.21 -18.58
C GLU A 305 1.81 6.94 -17.33
N PHE A 306 0.80 6.11 -17.47
CA PHE A 306 -0.09 5.74 -16.36
C PHE A 306 -0.09 4.23 -16.17
N VAL A 307 -0.05 3.82 -14.90
CA VAL A 307 -0.17 2.42 -14.50
C VAL A 307 -1.08 2.31 -13.28
N ALA A 308 -1.56 1.11 -12.98
CA ALA A 308 -2.35 0.80 -11.78
C ALA A 308 -1.91 -0.57 -11.28
N MET A 309 -0.73 -0.60 -10.66
CA MET A 309 -0.07 -1.85 -10.31
C MET A 309 -0.66 -2.50 -9.06
N ASN A 310 -1.49 -1.80 -8.29
CA ASN A 310 -2.29 -2.40 -7.21
C ASN A 310 -3.35 -3.39 -7.71
N GLY A 311 -3.72 -3.27 -8.97
CA GLY A 311 -4.62 -4.18 -9.67
C GLY A 311 -5.98 -3.59 -9.99
N ILE A 312 -6.49 -3.96 -11.17
CA ILE A 312 -7.76 -3.47 -11.72
C ILE A 312 -8.78 -4.62 -11.75
N SER A 313 -10.01 -4.30 -11.36
CA SER A 313 -11.14 -5.22 -11.56
C SER A 313 -11.52 -5.26 -13.05
N TYR A 314 -11.36 -6.42 -13.68
CA TYR A 314 -11.68 -6.57 -15.09
C TYR A 314 -13.20 -6.47 -15.40
N LEU A 315 -14.07 -6.58 -14.40
CA LEU A 315 -15.52 -6.39 -14.60
C LEU A 315 -15.90 -4.95 -14.99
N SER A 316 -15.09 -3.99 -14.60
CA SER A 316 -15.34 -2.58 -14.94
C SER A 316 -14.78 -2.19 -16.31
N LEU A 317 -14.00 -3.06 -16.96
CA LEU A 317 -13.38 -2.78 -18.25
C LEU A 317 -14.29 -3.21 -19.41
N ASP A 318 -14.57 -2.26 -20.32
CA ASP A 318 -15.22 -2.50 -21.60
C ASP A 318 -14.29 -2.02 -22.74
N ASP A 319 -14.66 -2.31 -23.99
CA ASP A 319 -13.85 -1.98 -25.16
C ASP A 319 -13.52 -0.50 -25.25
N GLU A 320 -14.51 0.38 -25.04
CA GLU A 320 -14.30 1.83 -25.05
C GLU A 320 -13.34 2.29 -23.96
N LEU A 321 -13.49 1.76 -22.72
CA LEU A 321 -12.58 2.13 -21.64
C LEU A 321 -11.15 1.68 -21.92
N LEU A 322 -10.96 0.47 -22.46
CA LEU A 322 -9.63 -0.03 -22.82
C LEU A 322 -8.97 0.85 -23.91
N GLU A 323 -9.73 1.28 -24.91
CA GLU A 323 -9.25 2.20 -25.96
C GLU A 323 -8.86 3.56 -25.37
N LEU A 324 -9.71 4.13 -24.51
CA LEU A 324 -9.44 5.41 -23.85
C LEU A 324 -8.21 5.31 -22.92
N MET A 325 -8.08 4.25 -22.12
CA MET A 325 -6.92 4.02 -21.28
C MET A 325 -5.64 3.95 -22.12
N PHE A 326 -5.65 3.14 -23.19
CA PHE A 326 -4.49 3.03 -24.07
C PHE A 326 -4.11 4.37 -24.71
N ALA A 327 -5.10 5.12 -25.20
CA ALA A 327 -4.89 6.45 -25.79
C ALA A 327 -4.38 7.47 -24.75
N ALA A 328 -4.87 7.40 -23.51
CA ALA A 328 -4.44 8.26 -22.41
C ALA A 328 -2.99 8.03 -21.94
N GLY A 329 -2.37 6.90 -22.31
CA GLY A 329 -1.00 6.61 -21.91
C GLY A 329 -0.84 5.46 -20.93
N PHE A 330 -1.89 4.70 -20.65
CA PHE A 330 -1.75 3.45 -19.90
C PHE A 330 -1.00 2.43 -20.77
N SER A 331 0.11 1.91 -20.24
CA SER A 331 0.97 0.94 -20.96
C SER A 331 0.76 -0.49 -20.49
N GLN A 332 0.25 -0.65 -19.26
CA GLN A 332 0.12 -1.93 -18.57
C GLN A 332 -1.24 -2.06 -17.90
N LEU A 333 -1.78 -3.27 -17.88
CA LEU A 333 -2.96 -3.65 -17.11
C LEU A 333 -2.60 -4.75 -16.12
N ASN A 334 -2.82 -4.48 -14.85
CA ASN A 334 -2.68 -5.45 -13.77
C ASN A 334 -4.08 -5.95 -13.39
N LEU A 335 -4.43 -7.15 -13.82
CA LEU A 335 -5.79 -7.70 -13.69
C LEU A 335 -5.88 -8.65 -12.50
N ALA A 336 -6.79 -8.37 -11.58
CA ALA A 336 -6.97 -9.18 -10.36
C ALA A 336 -7.92 -10.38 -10.65
N LEU A 337 -7.41 -11.48 -11.23
CA LEU A 337 -8.18 -12.70 -11.48
C LEU A 337 -8.52 -13.45 -10.19
N VAL A 338 -7.56 -13.57 -9.28
CA VAL A 338 -7.58 -14.35 -8.05
C VAL A 338 -7.48 -15.85 -8.31
N SER A 339 -8.52 -16.51 -8.86
CA SER A 339 -8.51 -17.94 -9.21
C SER A 339 -9.37 -18.21 -10.44
N SER A 340 -9.00 -19.20 -11.24
CA SER A 340 -9.83 -19.71 -12.32
C SER A 340 -10.92 -20.69 -11.84
N ASP A 341 -10.82 -21.19 -10.63
CA ASP A 341 -11.78 -22.10 -10.02
C ASP A 341 -13.06 -21.36 -9.61
N LYS A 342 -14.20 -21.86 -10.11
CA LYS A 342 -15.50 -21.25 -9.82
C LYS A 342 -15.86 -21.32 -8.32
N THR A 343 -15.59 -22.46 -7.67
CA THR A 343 -15.88 -22.66 -6.26
C THR A 343 -15.08 -21.71 -5.39
N VAL A 344 -13.78 -21.53 -5.69
CA VAL A 344 -12.92 -20.59 -4.98
C VAL A 344 -13.43 -19.16 -5.13
N ARG A 345 -13.83 -18.74 -6.33
CA ARG A 345 -14.40 -17.39 -6.54
C ARG A 345 -15.71 -17.18 -5.78
N GLU A 346 -16.61 -18.17 -5.76
CA GLU A 346 -17.88 -18.10 -5.05
C GLU A 346 -17.68 -18.05 -3.53
N THR A 347 -16.86 -18.92 -2.97
CA THR A 347 -16.57 -18.96 -1.53
C THR A 347 -15.85 -17.71 -1.04
N THR A 348 -15.02 -17.12 -1.88
CA THR A 348 -14.33 -15.84 -1.58
C THR A 348 -15.19 -14.61 -1.91
N LYS A 349 -16.45 -14.79 -2.29
CA LYS A 349 -17.38 -13.71 -2.66
C LYS A 349 -16.84 -12.80 -3.77
N ARG A 350 -16.13 -13.40 -4.74
CA ARG A 350 -15.61 -12.70 -5.90
C ARG A 350 -16.44 -13.03 -7.15
N PRO A 351 -17.41 -12.18 -7.52
CA PRO A 351 -18.45 -12.49 -8.52
C PRO A 351 -17.95 -12.35 -9.97
N HIS A 352 -16.74 -12.76 -10.25
CA HIS A 352 -16.09 -12.56 -11.53
C HIS A 352 -16.19 -13.81 -12.41
N THR A 353 -16.47 -13.67 -13.71
CA THR A 353 -16.53 -14.77 -14.67
C THR A 353 -15.25 -14.86 -15.48
N LEU A 354 -14.87 -16.07 -15.91
CA LEU A 354 -13.70 -16.26 -16.76
C LEU A 354 -13.94 -15.69 -18.17
N ASP A 355 -15.18 -15.73 -18.69
CA ASP A 355 -15.50 -15.16 -20.01
C ASP A 355 -15.26 -13.65 -20.05
N ALA A 356 -15.64 -12.93 -18.99
CA ALA A 356 -15.35 -11.50 -18.88
C ALA A 356 -13.84 -11.23 -18.82
N TYR A 357 -13.09 -12.06 -18.07
CA TYR A 357 -11.63 -11.96 -18.01
C TYR A 357 -10.98 -12.20 -19.39
N LEU A 358 -11.36 -13.28 -20.09
CA LEU A 358 -10.82 -13.60 -21.42
C LEU A 358 -11.10 -12.50 -22.45
N LYS A 359 -12.32 -11.93 -22.44
CA LYS A 359 -12.66 -10.79 -23.32
C LYS A 359 -11.72 -9.62 -23.11
N VAL A 360 -11.48 -9.24 -21.84
CA VAL A 360 -10.58 -8.14 -21.51
C VAL A 360 -9.14 -8.46 -21.91
N VAL A 361 -8.62 -9.65 -21.59
CA VAL A 361 -7.24 -10.05 -21.94
C VAL A 361 -7.03 -10.01 -23.46
N HIS A 362 -7.95 -10.59 -24.22
CA HIS A 362 -7.84 -10.60 -25.69
C HIS A 362 -7.97 -9.20 -26.31
N ARG A 363 -8.87 -8.36 -25.78
CA ARG A 363 -9.02 -6.99 -26.27
C ARG A 363 -7.78 -6.14 -25.94
N ALA A 364 -7.32 -6.19 -24.70
CA ALA A 364 -6.16 -5.45 -24.24
C ALA A 364 -4.88 -5.88 -24.99
N GLY A 365 -4.70 -7.18 -25.21
CA GLY A 365 -3.57 -7.69 -26.01
C GLY A 365 -3.57 -7.15 -27.43
N ARG A 366 -4.74 -7.07 -28.09
CA ARG A 366 -4.85 -6.47 -29.44
C ARG A 366 -4.56 -4.96 -29.47
N LEU A 367 -4.81 -4.27 -28.38
CA LEU A 367 -4.48 -2.83 -28.23
C LEU A 367 -2.99 -2.60 -27.91
N GLY A 368 -2.25 -3.65 -27.53
CA GLY A 368 -0.81 -3.55 -27.23
C GLY A 368 -0.47 -3.35 -25.75
N PHE A 369 -1.42 -3.55 -24.84
CA PHE A 369 -1.11 -3.53 -23.41
C PHE A 369 -0.19 -4.68 -23.01
N LYS A 370 0.75 -4.40 -22.10
CA LYS A 370 1.36 -5.42 -21.26
C LYS A 370 0.34 -5.83 -20.19
N ILE A 371 0.13 -7.13 -20.01
CA ILE A 371 -0.89 -7.61 -19.08
C ILE A 371 -0.22 -8.44 -17.98
N VAL A 372 -0.44 -8.06 -16.74
CA VAL A 372 -0.10 -8.87 -15.56
C VAL A 372 -1.39 -9.43 -14.98
N SER A 373 -1.43 -10.72 -14.72
CA SER A 373 -2.58 -11.36 -14.08
C SER A 373 -2.23 -11.79 -12.68
N TYR A 374 -2.94 -11.24 -11.69
CA TYR A 374 -2.73 -11.58 -10.28
C TYR A 374 -3.58 -12.76 -9.85
N GLN A 375 -2.94 -13.77 -9.25
CA GLN A 375 -3.57 -14.92 -8.62
C GLN A 375 -3.21 -14.96 -7.13
N ILE A 376 -4.16 -15.46 -6.33
CA ILE A 376 -3.93 -15.79 -4.93
C ILE A 376 -4.00 -17.31 -4.80
N LEU A 377 -2.92 -17.92 -4.34
CA LEU A 377 -2.80 -19.36 -4.19
C LEU A 377 -2.91 -19.76 -2.71
N GLY A 378 -3.60 -20.86 -2.43
CA GLY A 378 -3.75 -21.37 -1.07
C GLY A 378 -4.85 -20.68 -0.27
N LEU A 379 -5.87 -20.16 -0.94
CA LEU A 379 -7.09 -19.70 -0.26
C LEU A 379 -7.72 -20.85 0.54
N PRO A 380 -8.44 -20.58 1.64
CA PRO A 380 -9.09 -21.63 2.43
C PRO A 380 -9.95 -22.56 1.59
N ASN A 381 -9.73 -23.87 1.78
CA ASN A 381 -10.35 -24.96 1.03
C ASN A 381 -9.98 -25.04 -0.47
N GLU A 382 -9.01 -24.28 -0.93
CA GLU A 382 -8.48 -24.42 -2.29
C GLU A 382 -7.56 -25.65 -2.38
N SER A 383 -7.82 -26.52 -3.37
CA SER A 383 -7.00 -27.70 -3.59
C SER A 383 -5.73 -27.37 -4.39
N LEU A 384 -4.69 -28.18 -4.24
CA LEU A 384 -3.49 -28.08 -5.09
C LEU A 384 -3.84 -28.18 -6.58
N ALA A 385 -4.78 -29.05 -6.94
CA ALA A 385 -5.25 -29.18 -8.32
C ALA A 385 -5.89 -27.89 -8.85
N SER A 386 -6.68 -27.19 -8.04
CA SER A 386 -7.26 -25.88 -8.37
C SER A 386 -6.18 -24.81 -8.59
N MET A 387 -5.16 -24.74 -7.72
CA MET A 387 -4.03 -23.83 -7.87
C MET A 387 -3.27 -24.08 -9.17
N ILE A 388 -2.95 -25.35 -9.46
CA ILE A 388 -2.26 -25.74 -10.72
C ILE A 388 -3.13 -25.39 -11.94
N GLN A 389 -4.44 -25.65 -11.91
CA GLN A 389 -5.36 -25.27 -12.98
C GLN A 389 -5.39 -23.76 -13.23
N THR A 390 -5.37 -22.95 -12.17
CA THR A 390 -5.34 -21.49 -12.27
C THR A 390 -4.05 -21.01 -12.94
N LEU A 391 -2.91 -21.55 -12.57
CA LEU A 391 -1.63 -21.24 -13.22
C LEU A 391 -1.60 -21.70 -14.69
N ALA A 392 -2.02 -22.95 -14.96
CA ALA A 392 -2.07 -23.51 -16.30
C ALA A 392 -3.06 -22.75 -17.22
N PHE A 393 -4.18 -22.27 -16.69
CA PHE A 393 -5.12 -21.44 -17.41
C PHE A 393 -4.45 -20.15 -17.90
N ASN A 394 -3.79 -19.42 -17.01
CA ASN A 394 -3.12 -18.17 -17.34
C ASN A 394 -1.89 -18.35 -18.23
N ALA A 395 -1.14 -19.45 -18.08
CA ALA A 395 0.03 -19.75 -18.90
C ALA A 395 -0.29 -19.92 -20.40
N ARG A 396 -1.56 -20.09 -20.76
CA ARG A 396 -2.04 -20.19 -22.16
C ARG A 396 -2.44 -18.84 -22.74
N LEU A 397 -2.37 -17.78 -21.94
CA LEU A 397 -2.79 -16.44 -22.33
C LEU A 397 -1.57 -15.51 -22.47
N PRO A 398 -1.67 -14.42 -23.22
CA PRO A 398 -0.59 -13.45 -23.37
C PRO A 398 -0.49 -12.55 -22.11
N VAL A 399 -0.26 -13.14 -20.95
CA VAL A 399 -0.18 -12.46 -19.66
C VAL A 399 1.07 -12.88 -18.89
N LEU A 400 1.64 -11.96 -18.12
CA LEU A 400 2.62 -12.29 -17.12
C LEU A 400 1.89 -12.76 -15.85
N LEU A 401 2.32 -13.87 -15.29
CA LEU A 401 1.75 -14.41 -14.05
C LEU A 401 2.28 -13.65 -12.84
N GLY A 402 1.37 -13.12 -12.02
CA GLY A 402 1.63 -12.51 -10.71
C GLY A 402 1.00 -13.36 -9.60
N ALA A 403 1.53 -14.58 -9.41
CA ALA A 403 1.01 -15.49 -8.38
C ALA A 403 1.61 -15.16 -7.01
N SER A 404 0.73 -15.02 -6.01
CA SER A 404 1.12 -14.77 -4.62
C SER A 404 0.47 -15.80 -3.69
N PRO A 405 1.17 -16.29 -2.65
CA PRO A 405 0.54 -17.09 -1.62
C PRO A 405 -0.47 -16.23 -0.84
N PHE A 406 -1.52 -16.89 -0.34
CA PHE A 406 -2.47 -16.24 0.53
C PHE A 406 -1.84 -15.97 1.91
N TYR A 407 -1.89 -14.73 2.34
CA TYR A 407 -1.57 -14.33 3.70
C TYR A 407 -2.82 -13.98 4.47
N LEU A 408 -3.02 -14.63 5.61
CA LEU A 408 -4.15 -14.31 6.49
C LEU A 408 -3.92 -12.91 7.11
N THR A 409 -4.75 -11.97 6.71
CA THR A 409 -4.71 -10.61 7.26
C THR A 409 -5.65 -10.52 8.46
N PRO A 410 -5.18 -10.06 9.63
CA PRO A 410 -6.04 -9.84 10.79
C PRO A 410 -7.25 -8.97 10.44
N ALA A 411 -8.39 -9.24 11.07
CA ALA A 411 -9.67 -8.56 10.83
C ALA A 411 -10.20 -8.64 9.39
N SER A 412 -9.65 -9.51 8.53
CA SER A 412 -10.34 -9.88 7.29
C SER A 412 -11.53 -10.80 7.59
N PRO A 413 -12.59 -10.81 6.74
CA PRO A 413 -13.77 -11.66 7.01
C PRO A 413 -13.49 -13.17 7.07
N ILE A 414 -12.30 -13.60 6.65
CA ILE A 414 -11.85 -15.00 6.61
C ILE A 414 -10.89 -15.32 7.77
N SER A 415 -10.47 -14.31 8.56
CA SER A 415 -9.56 -14.48 9.70
C SER A 415 -10.25 -15.02 10.95
#